data_4b00c0642463c58efbb3d079d77dc843
#
_entry.id   4b00c0642463c58efbb3d079d77dc843
#
_cell.length_a   1.000
_cell.length_b   1.000
_cell.length_c   1.000
_cell.angle_alpha   90.00
_cell.angle_beta   90.00
_cell.angle_gamma   90.00
#
_symmetry.space_group_name_H-M   'P 1'
#
loop_
_entity.id
_entity.type
_entity.pdbx_description
1 polymer ?
#
loop_
_entity_poly.entity_id
_entity_poly.type
_entity_poly.pdbx_seq_one_letter_code
_entity_poly.pdbx_strand_id
1 'polypeptide(L)'
;YSVYLILHTIADSRFSYRRNAIATSMHPVKAAEVVSIASEYLADDADVLDPFCGTATLLIERYRKRKAAHLYGVDIFGEAIDGARENASLANVPSYFINKDFAEFSHSYTFDEVLTELPAGSDKMTPDVLFTLYKNFVRKLNTWMTPGGYVIVVTTEKEWLLSLAAKSGYLKEEKEWALSGKKTQYVVVLRYRG
;
A
#
# COMPACT_ATOMS: atom_id res chain seq x y z
N TYR A 1 -8.83 -28.25 28.68
CA TYR A 1 -7.92 -28.73 27.63
C TYR A 1 -8.50 -28.27 26.29
N SER A 2 -7.66 -27.64 25.46
CA SER A 2 -8.04 -27.30 24.08
C SER A 2 -7.34 -28.26 23.13
N VAL A 3 -8.07 -28.82 22.17
CA VAL A 3 -7.51 -29.74 21.16
C VAL A 3 -7.50 -28.95 19.82
N TYR A 4 -6.35 -28.87 19.19
CA TYR A 4 -6.18 -28.25 17.89
C TYR A 4 -5.95 -29.33 16.83
N LEU A 5 -6.77 -29.33 15.79
CA LEU A 5 -6.55 -30.15 14.61
C LEU A 5 -5.81 -29.33 13.57
N ILE A 6 -4.57 -29.69 13.25
CA ILE A 6 -3.80 -29.07 12.18
C ILE A 6 -3.94 -29.94 10.93
N LEU A 7 -4.65 -29.42 9.93
CA LEU A 7 -4.85 -30.09 8.64
C LEU A 7 -3.66 -29.79 7.70
N HIS A 8 -2.65 -30.62 7.73
CA HIS A 8 -1.48 -30.48 6.85
C HIS A 8 -1.71 -30.88 5.38
N THR A 9 -2.85 -31.48 5.08
CA THR A 9 -3.17 -32.02 3.75
C THR A 9 -3.91 -31.06 2.85
N ILE A 10 -4.38 -29.91 3.37
CA ILE A 10 -5.08 -28.90 2.57
C ILE A 10 -4.06 -27.85 2.15
N ALA A 11 -3.71 -27.85 0.87
CA ALA A 11 -2.88 -26.80 0.30
C ALA A 11 -3.66 -25.48 0.29
N ASP A 12 -3.12 -24.45 0.94
CA ASP A 12 -3.68 -23.10 0.89
C ASP A 12 -3.27 -22.44 -0.41
N SER A 13 -4.17 -22.41 -1.39
CA SER A 13 -3.95 -21.81 -2.70
C SER A 13 -4.29 -20.32 -2.76
N ARG A 14 -4.78 -19.72 -1.67
CA ARG A 14 -5.25 -18.32 -1.65
C ARG A 14 -4.22 -17.34 -2.19
N PHE A 15 -2.95 -17.59 -1.94
CA PHE A 15 -1.86 -16.72 -2.32
C PHE A 15 -0.92 -17.33 -3.39
N SER A 16 -1.41 -18.30 -4.15
CA SER A 16 -0.64 -19.01 -5.19
C SER A 16 -0.13 -18.08 -6.31
N TYR A 17 -0.75 -16.92 -6.49
CA TYR A 17 -0.30 -15.88 -7.42
C TYR A 17 1.06 -15.28 -7.06
N ARG A 18 1.42 -15.28 -5.77
CA ARG A 18 2.65 -14.64 -5.28
C ARG A 18 3.86 -15.52 -5.56
N ARG A 19 4.27 -15.57 -6.82
CA ARG A 19 5.47 -16.27 -7.28
C ARG A 19 6.72 -15.42 -7.09
N ASN A 20 6.60 -14.09 -7.24
CA ASN A 20 7.69 -13.15 -7.11
C ASN A 20 7.58 -12.39 -5.79
N ALA A 21 8.72 -12.28 -5.09
CA ALA A 21 8.86 -11.49 -3.89
C ALA A 21 10.30 -10.98 -3.79
N ILE A 22 10.46 -9.68 -3.57
CA ILE A 22 11.72 -9.09 -3.14
C ILE A 22 11.78 -9.04 -1.62
N ALA A 23 12.97 -8.78 -1.06
CA ALA A 23 13.19 -8.82 0.40
C ALA A 23 12.26 -7.90 1.20
N THR A 24 11.78 -6.81 0.59
CA THR A 24 10.87 -5.83 1.18
C THR A 24 9.40 -6.10 0.87
N SER A 25 9.06 -7.14 0.11
CA SER A 25 7.68 -7.43 -0.26
C SER A 25 6.83 -7.79 0.95
N MET A 26 5.70 -7.11 1.12
CA MET A 26 4.71 -7.44 2.15
C MET A 26 4.24 -8.90 2.03
N HIS A 27 4.10 -9.58 3.17
CA HIS A 27 3.55 -10.93 3.18
C HIS A 27 2.05 -10.89 2.83
N PRO A 28 1.52 -11.80 1.99
CA PRO A 28 0.15 -11.69 1.48
C PRO A 28 -0.93 -11.79 2.57
N VAL A 29 -0.69 -12.55 3.64
CA VAL A 29 -1.60 -12.59 4.81
C VAL A 29 -1.69 -11.20 5.44
N LYS A 30 -0.57 -10.48 5.55
CA LYS A 30 -0.54 -9.13 6.09
C LYS A 30 -1.25 -8.13 5.16
N ALA A 31 -1.02 -8.24 3.87
CA ALA A 31 -1.74 -7.41 2.89
C ALA A 31 -3.26 -7.62 2.98
N ALA A 32 -3.72 -8.85 3.08
CA ALA A 32 -5.12 -9.19 3.29
C ALA A 32 -5.67 -8.65 4.63
N GLU A 33 -4.87 -8.68 5.70
CA GLU A 33 -5.21 -8.09 7.00
C GLU A 33 -5.38 -6.57 6.87
N VAL A 34 -4.41 -5.86 6.28
CA VAL A 34 -4.47 -4.41 6.05
C VAL A 34 -5.72 -4.02 5.28
N VAL A 35 -5.97 -4.70 4.17
CA VAL A 35 -7.15 -4.44 3.32
C VAL A 35 -8.46 -4.76 4.06
N SER A 36 -8.48 -5.78 4.91
CA SER A 36 -9.66 -6.12 5.72
C SER A 36 -9.94 -5.08 6.79
N ILE A 37 -8.90 -4.60 7.49
CA ILE A 37 -9.00 -3.53 8.50
C ILE A 37 -9.50 -2.23 7.85
N ALA A 38 -8.97 -1.86 6.69
CA ALA A 38 -9.31 -0.62 6.00
C ALA A 38 -10.58 -0.74 5.13
N SER A 39 -11.31 -1.85 5.17
CA SER A 39 -12.36 -2.17 4.19
C SER A 39 -13.52 -1.15 4.13
N GLU A 40 -13.81 -0.43 5.20
CA GLU A 40 -14.84 0.62 5.21
C GLU A 40 -14.45 1.88 4.40
N TYR A 41 -13.13 2.06 4.13
CA TYR A 41 -12.57 3.18 3.38
C TYR A 41 -12.28 2.85 1.92
N LEU A 42 -12.50 1.60 1.51
CA LEU A 42 -12.32 1.16 0.13
C LEU A 42 -13.66 1.31 -0.63
N ALA A 43 -13.61 1.83 -1.85
CA ALA A 43 -14.79 1.90 -2.71
C ALA A 43 -14.73 0.88 -3.85
N ASP A 44 -15.90 0.43 -4.32
CA ASP A 44 -15.98 -0.28 -5.59
C ASP A 44 -15.77 0.74 -6.73
N ASP A 45 -15.19 0.26 -7.83
CA ASP A 45 -14.91 1.05 -9.04
C ASP A 45 -14.01 2.30 -8.80
N ALA A 46 -13.19 2.29 -7.74
CA ALA A 46 -12.23 3.34 -7.45
C ALA A 46 -11.01 3.30 -8.37
N ASP A 47 -10.42 4.47 -8.63
CA ASP A 47 -9.07 4.61 -9.18
C ASP A 47 -8.06 4.56 -8.03
N VAL A 48 -7.19 3.55 -8.01
CA VAL A 48 -6.28 3.25 -6.90
C VAL A 48 -4.83 3.38 -7.32
N LEU A 49 -4.02 4.05 -6.50
CA LEU A 49 -2.58 4.19 -6.68
C LEU A 49 -1.82 3.58 -5.49
N ASP A 50 -0.80 2.77 -5.79
CA ASP A 50 0.28 2.41 -4.86
C ASP A 50 1.60 2.95 -5.40
N PRO A 51 2.15 4.05 -4.83
CA PRO A 51 3.38 4.67 -5.30
C PRO A 51 4.67 3.96 -4.83
N PHE A 52 4.54 2.86 -4.07
CA PHE A 52 5.64 1.99 -3.62
C PHE A 52 5.23 0.52 -3.72
N CYS A 53 4.70 0.11 -4.88
CA CYS A 53 3.93 -1.12 -5.03
C CYS A 53 4.73 -2.42 -4.85
N GLY A 54 6.07 -2.36 -4.91
CA GLY A 54 6.90 -3.55 -4.87
C GLY A 54 6.43 -4.58 -5.89
N THR A 55 6.15 -5.80 -5.43
CA THR A 55 5.62 -6.89 -6.27
C THR A 55 4.07 -6.96 -6.28
N ALA A 56 3.41 -5.86 -5.98
CA ALA A 56 1.97 -5.62 -6.05
C ALA A 56 1.07 -6.44 -5.10
N THR A 57 1.62 -7.04 -4.05
CA THR A 57 0.83 -7.88 -3.14
C THR A 57 -0.36 -7.10 -2.53
N LEU A 58 -0.14 -5.86 -2.10
CA LEU A 58 -1.18 -5.04 -1.48
C LEU A 58 -2.29 -4.65 -2.46
N LEU A 59 -1.92 -4.24 -3.69
CA LEU A 59 -2.89 -3.93 -4.76
C LEU A 59 -3.72 -5.15 -5.16
N ILE A 60 -3.11 -6.34 -5.24
CA ILE A 60 -3.80 -7.58 -5.57
C ILE A 60 -4.84 -7.92 -4.50
N GLU A 61 -4.48 -7.86 -3.22
CA GLU A 61 -5.41 -8.14 -2.13
C GLU A 61 -6.51 -7.06 -2.03
N ARG A 62 -6.19 -5.79 -2.33
CA ARG A 62 -7.18 -4.72 -2.45
C ARG A 62 -8.24 -5.04 -3.51
N TYR A 63 -7.83 -5.46 -4.70
CA TYR A 63 -8.74 -5.81 -5.79
C TYR A 63 -9.58 -7.05 -5.48
N ARG A 64 -9.01 -8.03 -4.78
CA ARG A 64 -9.72 -9.23 -4.34
C ARG A 64 -10.81 -8.91 -3.30
N LYS A 65 -10.56 -7.91 -2.45
CA LYS A 65 -11.52 -7.47 -1.44
C LYS A 65 -12.66 -6.68 -2.05
N ARG A 66 -12.35 -5.72 -2.92
CA ARG A 66 -13.29 -4.90 -3.67
C ARG A 66 -12.73 -4.62 -5.07
N LYS A 67 -13.58 -4.69 -6.08
CA LYS A 67 -13.15 -4.39 -7.44
C LYS A 67 -12.84 -2.89 -7.58
N ALA A 68 -11.74 -2.59 -8.25
CA ALA A 68 -11.35 -1.23 -8.62
C ALA A 68 -11.59 -1.03 -10.12
N ALA A 69 -11.82 0.20 -10.54
CA ALA A 69 -11.87 0.55 -11.96
C ALA A 69 -10.47 0.42 -12.56
N HIS A 70 -9.50 1.05 -11.91
CA HIS A 70 -8.10 0.97 -12.32
C HIS A 70 -7.19 0.81 -11.10
N LEU A 71 -6.11 0.04 -11.27
CA LEU A 71 -5.04 -0.14 -10.30
C LEU A 71 -3.72 0.31 -10.92
N TYR A 72 -3.06 1.26 -10.29
CA TYR A 72 -1.75 1.75 -10.67
C TYR A 72 -0.72 1.44 -9.61
N GLY A 73 0.35 0.76 -9.99
CA GLY A 73 1.51 0.52 -9.14
C GLY A 73 2.75 1.24 -9.69
N VAL A 74 3.43 1.98 -8.84
CA VAL A 74 4.70 2.64 -9.18
C VAL A 74 5.78 2.10 -8.25
N ASP A 75 6.94 1.81 -8.79
CA ASP A 75 8.13 1.45 -8.01
C ASP A 75 9.39 1.87 -8.77
N ILE A 76 10.41 2.28 -8.04
CA ILE A 76 11.69 2.68 -8.60
C ILE A 76 12.51 1.48 -9.09
N PHE A 77 12.26 0.30 -8.55
CA PHE A 77 12.98 -0.93 -8.87
C PHE A 77 12.30 -1.68 -10.01
N GLY A 78 12.98 -1.79 -11.16
CA GLY A 78 12.46 -2.50 -12.35
C GLY A 78 12.13 -3.98 -12.06
N GLU A 79 12.97 -4.67 -11.28
CA GLU A 79 12.73 -6.06 -10.87
C GLU A 79 11.43 -6.22 -10.05
N ALA A 80 11.12 -5.25 -9.20
CA ALA A 80 9.85 -5.25 -8.46
C ALA A 80 8.65 -5.12 -9.41
N ILE A 81 8.76 -4.24 -10.41
CA ILE A 81 7.71 -4.02 -11.43
C ILE A 81 7.50 -5.26 -12.30
N ASP A 82 8.56 -5.95 -12.69
CA ASP A 82 8.43 -7.19 -13.46
C ASP A 82 7.75 -8.29 -12.63
N GLY A 83 8.14 -8.43 -11.36
CA GLY A 83 7.46 -9.31 -10.41
C GLY A 83 5.99 -8.92 -10.16
N ALA A 84 5.68 -7.61 -10.12
CA ALA A 84 4.32 -7.11 -9.98
C ALA A 84 3.42 -7.52 -11.16
N ARG A 85 3.93 -7.36 -12.39
CA ARG A 85 3.23 -7.77 -13.62
C ARG A 85 2.92 -9.26 -13.63
N GLU A 86 3.89 -10.10 -13.28
CA GLU A 86 3.70 -11.55 -13.24
C GLU A 86 2.70 -11.94 -12.15
N ASN A 87 2.85 -11.42 -10.92
CA ASN A 87 1.94 -11.72 -9.83
C ASN A 87 0.49 -11.28 -10.13
N ALA A 88 0.30 -10.08 -10.71
CA ALA A 88 -1.02 -9.58 -11.09
C ALA A 88 -1.65 -10.43 -12.20
N SER A 89 -0.86 -10.85 -13.19
CA SER A 89 -1.30 -11.77 -14.25
C SER A 89 -1.77 -13.11 -13.66
N LEU A 90 -0.99 -13.72 -12.76
CA LEU A 90 -1.35 -14.97 -12.10
C LEU A 90 -2.58 -14.84 -11.19
N ALA A 91 -2.80 -13.65 -10.63
CA ALA A 91 -3.97 -13.32 -9.82
C ALA A 91 -5.21 -12.98 -10.66
N ASN A 92 -5.09 -12.84 -11.99
CA ASN A 92 -6.09 -12.28 -12.89
C ASN A 92 -6.60 -10.90 -12.45
N VAL A 93 -5.66 -10.02 -12.03
CA VAL A 93 -5.94 -8.66 -11.58
C VAL A 93 -5.44 -7.66 -12.63
N PRO A 94 -6.36 -6.97 -13.34
CA PRO A 94 -5.98 -5.96 -14.32
C PRO A 94 -5.31 -4.78 -13.61
N SER A 95 -4.10 -4.41 -14.02
CA SER A 95 -3.30 -3.38 -13.36
C SER A 95 -2.28 -2.76 -14.30
N TYR A 96 -1.89 -1.52 -14.01
CA TYR A 96 -0.87 -0.76 -14.72
C TYR A 96 0.34 -0.59 -13.82
N PHE A 97 1.53 -1.01 -14.28
CA PHE A 97 2.77 -0.91 -13.51
C PHE A 97 3.81 -0.06 -14.22
N ILE A 98 4.33 0.93 -13.50
CA ILE A 98 5.24 1.96 -14.00
C ILE A 98 6.55 1.91 -13.20
N ASN A 99 7.66 1.66 -13.89
CA ASN A 99 8.98 1.76 -13.27
C ASN A 99 9.43 3.23 -13.26
N LYS A 100 9.26 3.89 -12.12
CA LYS A 100 9.58 5.30 -11.95
C LYS A 100 9.76 5.67 -10.47
N ASP A 101 10.53 6.72 -10.19
CA ASP A 101 10.50 7.34 -8.87
C ASP A 101 9.12 7.97 -8.63
N PHE A 102 8.51 7.70 -7.47
CA PHE A 102 7.22 8.25 -7.11
C PHE A 102 7.20 9.79 -7.14
N ALA A 103 8.34 10.43 -6.81
CA ALA A 103 8.46 11.88 -6.83
C ALA A 103 8.34 12.48 -8.24
N GLU A 104 8.71 11.71 -9.27
CA GLU A 104 8.59 12.08 -10.68
C GLU A 104 7.28 11.61 -11.32
N PHE A 105 6.54 10.72 -10.65
CA PHE A 105 5.29 10.19 -11.18
C PHE A 105 4.20 11.27 -11.20
N SER A 106 3.51 11.37 -12.34
CA SER A 106 2.31 12.19 -12.53
C SER A 106 1.32 11.44 -13.41
N HIS A 107 0.06 11.72 -13.23
CA HIS A 107 -1.02 11.15 -14.03
C HIS A 107 -1.95 12.27 -14.53
N SER A 108 -2.71 12.01 -15.59
CA SER A 108 -3.62 12.98 -16.20
C SER A 108 -4.92 13.18 -15.40
N TYR A 109 -5.26 12.25 -14.53
CA TYR A 109 -6.39 12.34 -13.59
C TYR A 109 -5.94 12.03 -12.17
N THR A 110 -6.81 12.26 -11.20
CA THR A 110 -6.59 12.03 -9.78
C THR A 110 -7.13 10.66 -9.34
N PHE A 111 -6.68 10.17 -8.20
CA PHE A 111 -7.03 8.87 -7.65
C PHE A 111 -7.98 9.03 -6.45
N ASP A 112 -8.93 8.10 -6.34
CA ASP A 112 -9.86 8.04 -5.21
C ASP A 112 -9.19 7.44 -3.97
N GLU A 113 -8.22 6.55 -4.20
CA GLU A 113 -7.50 5.86 -3.15
C GLU A 113 -5.98 5.86 -3.42
N VAL A 114 -5.19 6.18 -2.40
CA VAL A 114 -3.79 5.79 -2.31
C VAL A 114 -3.67 4.72 -1.23
N LEU A 115 -3.18 3.54 -1.60
CA LEU A 115 -3.00 2.41 -0.68
C LEU A 115 -1.57 1.89 -0.81
N THR A 116 -0.76 2.07 0.24
CA THR A 116 0.68 1.81 0.13
C THR A 116 1.33 1.40 1.46
N GLU A 117 2.45 0.69 1.38
CA GLU A 117 3.40 0.53 2.49
C GLU A 117 4.59 1.46 2.26
N LEU A 118 4.75 2.46 3.14
CA LEU A 118 5.90 3.36 3.06
C LEU A 118 7.19 2.65 3.46
N PRO A 119 8.31 2.99 2.82
CA PRO A 119 9.62 2.49 3.22
C PRO A 119 9.91 2.71 4.70
N ALA A 120 10.51 1.73 5.34
CA ALA A 120 11.01 1.80 6.71
C ALA A 120 12.51 2.10 6.73
N GLY A 121 12.99 2.61 7.85
CA GLY A 121 14.42 2.84 8.05
C GLY A 121 15.24 1.55 7.93
N SER A 122 16.42 1.67 7.35
CA SER A 122 17.39 0.59 7.18
C SER A 122 18.82 1.15 7.29
N ASP A 123 19.82 0.28 7.37
CA ASP A 123 21.23 0.68 7.37
C ASP A 123 21.64 1.53 6.15
N LYS A 124 20.87 1.39 5.05
CA LYS A 124 21.10 2.14 3.81
C LYS A 124 20.26 3.42 3.69
N MET A 125 19.33 3.66 4.60
CA MET A 125 18.43 4.80 4.58
C MET A 125 18.46 5.51 5.93
N THR A 126 19.18 6.64 5.99
CA THR A 126 19.28 7.44 7.21
C THR A 126 17.92 8.04 7.59
N PRO A 127 17.69 8.37 8.88
CA PRO A 127 16.45 9.00 9.33
C PRO A 127 16.09 10.29 8.55
N ASP A 128 17.06 11.12 8.20
CA ASP A 128 16.83 12.36 7.45
C ASP A 128 16.36 12.10 6.02
N VAL A 129 16.96 11.11 5.35
CA VAL A 129 16.55 10.69 4.00
C VAL A 129 15.14 10.12 4.05
N LEU A 130 14.86 9.27 5.03
CA LEU A 130 13.53 8.68 5.21
C LEU A 130 12.48 9.76 5.52
N PHE A 131 12.77 10.70 6.41
CA PHE A 131 11.87 11.81 6.73
C PHE A 131 11.59 12.69 5.51
N THR A 132 12.61 12.94 4.67
CA THR A 132 12.46 13.67 3.41
C THR A 132 11.56 12.93 2.43
N LEU A 133 11.65 11.59 2.35
CA LEU A 133 10.76 10.77 1.56
C LEU A 133 9.30 10.94 2.01
N TYR A 134 9.03 10.85 3.32
CA TYR A 134 7.68 11.04 3.88
C TYR A 134 7.13 12.44 3.58
N LYS A 135 7.97 13.47 3.71
CA LYS A 135 7.60 14.86 3.36
C LYS A 135 7.23 14.99 1.87
N ASN A 136 8.01 14.38 0.98
CA ASN A 136 7.74 14.38 -0.46
C ASN A 136 6.48 13.58 -0.79
N PHE A 137 6.27 12.42 -0.14
CA PHE A 137 5.05 11.63 -0.29
C PHE A 137 3.81 12.45 0.08
N VAL A 138 3.77 13.04 1.29
CA VAL A 138 2.64 13.87 1.72
C VAL A 138 2.40 15.00 0.72
N ARG A 139 3.44 15.69 0.24
CA ARG A 139 3.30 16.76 -0.76
C ARG A 139 2.70 16.27 -2.08
N LYS A 140 3.08 15.06 -2.53
CA LYS A 140 2.57 14.48 -3.80
C LYS A 140 1.10 14.10 -3.71
N LEU A 141 0.59 13.75 -2.54
CA LEU A 141 -0.84 13.47 -2.35
C LEU A 141 -1.73 14.63 -2.82
N ASN A 142 -1.28 15.88 -2.67
CA ASN A 142 -2.01 17.06 -3.16
C ASN A 142 -2.19 17.09 -4.69
N THR A 143 -1.35 16.38 -5.43
CA THR A 143 -1.44 16.28 -6.89
C THR A 143 -2.11 15.00 -7.37
N TRP A 144 -2.19 14.00 -6.52
CA TRP A 144 -2.71 12.69 -6.89
C TRP A 144 -4.16 12.47 -6.47
N MET A 145 -4.61 13.11 -5.40
CA MET A 145 -5.87 12.74 -4.76
C MET A 145 -7.08 13.51 -5.29
N THR A 146 -8.17 12.78 -5.48
CA THR A 146 -9.50 13.38 -5.66
C THR A 146 -10.01 13.90 -4.30
N PRO A 147 -10.60 15.11 -4.23
CA PRO A 147 -11.23 15.60 -2.99
C PRO A 147 -12.22 14.59 -2.40
N GLY A 148 -12.07 14.28 -1.13
CA GLY A 148 -12.85 13.27 -0.42
C GLY A 148 -12.27 11.86 -0.47
N GLY A 149 -11.22 11.62 -1.26
CA GLY A 149 -10.52 10.34 -1.36
C GLY A 149 -9.76 9.96 -0.09
N TYR A 150 -9.35 8.68 -0.01
CA TYR A 150 -8.69 8.12 1.15
C TYR A 150 -7.24 7.72 0.85
N VAL A 151 -6.37 8.00 1.82
CA VAL A 151 -4.97 7.57 1.81
C VAL A 151 -4.77 6.57 2.93
N ILE A 152 -4.49 5.32 2.58
CA ILE A 152 -4.31 4.20 3.49
C ILE A 152 -2.84 3.82 3.46
N VAL A 153 -2.16 4.02 4.57
CA VAL A 153 -0.71 3.88 4.67
C VAL A 153 -0.34 2.85 5.72
N VAL A 154 0.49 1.90 5.35
CA VAL A 154 1.21 1.03 6.29
C VAL A 154 2.57 1.66 6.56
N THR A 155 2.91 1.88 7.84
CA THR A 155 4.15 2.57 8.22
C THR A 155 4.67 2.15 9.59
N THR A 156 5.99 2.25 9.80
CA THR A 156 6.64 2.20 11.12
C THR A 156 6.76 3.59 11.76
N GLU A 157 6.73 4.65 10.95
CA GLU A 157 6.98 6.04 11.36
C GLU A 157 5.66 6.85 11.39
N LYS A 158 4.69 6.33 12.12
CA LYS A 158 3.34 6.89 12.22
C LYS A 158 3.34 8.36 12.66
N GLU A 159 4.15 8.71 13.67
CA GLU A 159 4.21 10.05 14.22
C GLU A 159 4.69 11.09 13.19
N TRP A 160 5.65 10.70 12.34
CA TRP A 160 6.09 11.55 11.24
C TRP A 160 4.98 11.78 10.23
N LEU A 161 4.30 10.69 9.82
CA LEU A 161 3.20 10.77 8.86
C LEU A 161 2.09 11.68 9.37
N LEU A 162 1.63 11.48 10.61
CA LEU A 162 0.55 12.27 11.22
C LEU A 162 0.95 13.75 11.40
N SER A 163 2.18 14.02 11.83
CA SER A 163 2.70 15.39 11.96
C SER A 163 2.74 16.10 10.60
N LEU A 164 3.20 15.42 9.54
CA LEU A 164 3.25 15.97 8.19
C LEU A 164 1.85 16.17 7.60
N ALA A 165 0.94 15.21 7.82
CA ALA A 165 -0.45 15.31 7.41
C ALA A 165 -1.15 16.51 8.06
N ALA A 166 -1.02 16.69 9.38
CA ALA A 166 -1.59 17.82 10.09
C ALA A 166 -1.06 19.17 9.60
N LYS A 167 0.25 19.25 9.32
CA LYS A 167 0.89 20.47 8.78
C LYS A 167 0.51 20.78 7.34
N SER A 168 0.07 19.80 6.58
CA SER A 168 -0.31 19.98 5.18
C SER A 168 -1.58 20.83 5.01
N GLY A 169 -2.50 20.75 5.95
CA GLY A 169 -3.80 21.42 5.94
C GLY A 169 -4.87 20.73 5.07
N TYR A 170 -4.48 19.86 4.15
CA TYR A 170 -5.38 19.15 3.23
C TYR A 170 -5.61 17.67 3.57
N LEU A 171 -4.95 17.15 4.60
CA LEU A 171 -5.14 15.79 5.08
C LEU A 171 -5.72 15.80 6.49
N LYS A 172 -6.68 14.93 6.74
CA LYS A 172 -7.24 14.68 8.07
C LYS A 172 -7.09 13.21 8.42
N GLU A 173 -6.57 12.92 9.60
CA GLU A 173 -6.61 11.59 10.17
C GLU A 173 -8.06 11.15 10.40
N GLU A 174 -8.40 9.94 9.95
CA GLU A 174 -9.70 9.32 10.21
C GLU A 174 -9.55 8.18 11.22
N LYS A 175 -8.52 7.33 11.06
CA LYS A 175 -8.31 6.19 11.96
C LYS A 175 -6.91 5.60 11.86
N GLU A 176 -6.52 4.91 12.93
CA GLU A 176 -5.28 4.13 12.94
C GLU A 176 -5.47 2.78 13.65
N TRP A 177 -4.65 1.81 13.29
CA TRP A 177 -4.55 0.50 13.95
C TRP A 177 -3.09 0.05 14.02
N ALA A 178 -2.73 -0.58 15.14
CA ALA A 178 -1.44 -1.25 15.26
C ALA A 178 -1.54 -2.67 14.67
N LEU A 179 -0.57 -3.03 13.84
CA LEU A 179 -0.41 -4.39 13.32
C LEU A 179 0.56 -5.16 14.21
N SER A 180 0.22 -6.42 14.49
CA SER A 180 1.13 -7.31 15.21
C SER A 180 2.32 -7.73 14.35
N GLY A 181 3.51 -7.86 14.94
CA GLY A 181 4.72 -8.29 14.23
C GLY A 181 6.00 -8.08 15.01
N LYS A 182 7.15 -8.43 14.39
CA LYS A 182 8.48 -8.23 14.99
C LYS A 182 8.82 -6.75 15.22
N LYS A 183 8.36 -5.87 14.34
CA LYS A 183 8.35 -4.41 14.52
C LYS A 183 6.90 -3.95 14.45
N THR A 184 6.50 -3.08 15.34
CA THR A 184 5.17 -2.48 15.31
C THR A 184 5.03 -1.66 14.04
N GLN A 185 4.04 -2.00 13.24
CA GLN A 185 3.61 -1.21 12.09
C GLN A 185 2.19 -0.74 12.35
N TYR A 186 1.82 0.33 11.69
CA TYR A 186 0.50 0.94 11.82
C TYR A 186 -0.16 1.02 10.46
N VAL A 187 -1.46 0.77 10.41
CA VAL A 187 -2.31 1.19 9.31
C VAL A 187 -2.88 2.54 9.70
N VAL A 188 -2.61 3.56 8.91
CA VAL A 188 -3.12 4.92 9.12
C VAL A 188 -4.02 5.28 7.94
N VAL A 189 -5.23 5.72 8.22
CA VAL A 189 -6.17 6.22 7.21
C VAL A 189 -6.28 7.73 7.34
N LEU A 190 -6.00 8.41 6.23
CA LEU A 190 -6.16 9.84 6.09
C LEU A 190 -7.21 10.13 5.02
N ARG A 191 -7.99 11.18 5.23
CA ARG A 191 -8.92 11.71 4.23
C ARG A 191 -8.33 12.96 3.59
N TYR A 192 -8.30 12.97 2.27
CA TYR A 192 -7.92 14.17 1.51
C TYR A 192 -9.12 15.12 1.37
N ARG A 193 -8.93 16.39 1.70
CA ARG A 193 -10.01 17.40 1.75
C ARG A 193 -9.98 18.38 0.56
N GLY A 194 -8.82 18.44 -0.14
CA GLY A 194 -8.57 19.44 -1.17
C GLY A 194 -7.94 20.71 -0.61
#